data_858a39d74c58c5fb96b26498213246a9
#
_entry.id   858a39d74c58c5fb96b26498213246a9
#
_cell.length_a   1.000
_cell.length_b   1.000
_cell.length_c   1.000
_cell.angle_alpha   90.00
_cell.angle_beta   90.00
_cell.angle_gamma   90.00
#
_symmetry.space_group_name_H-M   'P 1'
#
loop_
_entity.id
_entity.type
_entity.pdbx_description
1 polymer ?
#
loop_
_entity_poly.entity_id
_entity_poly.type
_entity_poly.pdbx_seq_one_letter_code
_entity_poly.pdbx_strand_id
1 'polypeptide(L)'
;MIIGYKEKEGEIRSSFETRATTKSVEFRVNVKPWATNTEGELISRLYNKERMLNHAAALQLISTKTAIPVPKLIGSGENPDGTAWLETERTHGGIWLDLVGETCRMPPSKQHTEGECEECAQTAQANASRYIQNEILPQLNALRSDTTGLNGVVIPPLWIMDYDPETFWTPKTDLEQKYVFCHGNLHAHSILMHAETLHVMKVVDWDNAGFFPAEFQHWTVTRLGYEEMFTNTERCKEFARLMV
;
A
#
# COMPACT_ATOMS: atom_id res chain seq x y z
N MET A 1 -15.39 1.14 11.92
CA MET A 1 -14.25 1.23 12.85
C MET A 1 -13.11 1.80 12.02
N ILE A 2 -12.70 3.01 12.29
CA ILE A 2 -11.53 3.64 11.65
C ILE A 2 -10.36 2.87 12.23
N ILE A 3 -9.63 2.13 11.38
CA ILE A 3 -8.35 1.58 11.77
C ILE A 3 -7.40 2.78 11.74
N GLY A 4 -7.43 3.55 12.84
CA GLY A 4 -6.47 4.59 13.08
C GLY A 4 -5.15 3.94 13.49
N TYR A 5 -4.09 4.24 12.81
CA TYR A 5 -2.77 4.21 13.42
C TYR A 5 -2.88 4.91 14.77
N LYS A 6 -2.42 4.27 15.85
CA LYS A 6 -2.30 4.94 17.15
C LYS A 6 -1.41 6.15 16.97
N GLU A 7 -2.02 7.33 17.01
CA GLU A 7 -1.33 8.61 16.96
C GLU A 7 -0.37 8.69 18.15
N LYS A 8 0.92 8.77 17.88
CA LYS A 8 1.84 9.43 18.80
C LYS A 8 1.60 10.94 18.67
N GLU A 9 1.64 11.68 19.77
CA GLU A 9 1.53 13.14 19.76
C GLU A 9 2.47 13.72 18.68
N GLY A 10 1.89 14.37 17.65
CA GLY A 10 2.60 14.93 16.51
C GLY A 10 2.40 14.18 15.19
N GLU A 11 1.66 13.07 15.14
CA GLU A 11 1.42 12.30 13.91
C GLU A 11 0.38 12.94 13.00
N ILE A 12 0.72 12.88 11.73
CA ILE A 12 -0.05 13.35 10.58
C ILE A 12 -1.40 12.61 10.52
N ARG A 13 -2.51 13.35 10.64
CA ARG A 13 -3.86 12.80 10.47
C ARG A 13 -4.03 12.21 9.07
N SER A 14 -4.87 11.17 8.95
CA SER A 14 -5.24 10.55 7.69
C SER A 14 -5.60 11.60 6.62
N SER A 15 -5.01 11.47 5.42
CA SER A 15 -5.29 12.38 4.30
C SER A 15 -6.65 12.13 3.64
N PHE A 16 -7.42 11.17 4.13
CA PHE A 16 -8.72 10.78 3.59
C PHE A 16 -9.70 10.39 4.69
N GLU A 17 -10.99 10.61 4.42
CA GLU A 17 -12.08 10.09 5.23
C GLU A 17 -12.55 8.75 4.66
N THR A 18 -12.78 7.77 5.54
CA THR A 18 -13.36 6.48 5.17
C THR A 18 -14.79 6.38 5.68
N ARG A 19 -15.71 6.11 4.77
CA ARG A 19 -17.11 5.77 5.09
C ARG A 19 -17.36 4.32 4.72
N ALA A 20 -17.62 3.48 5.73
CA ALA A 20 -17.92 2.07 5.52
C ALA A 20 -19.43 1.87 5.51
N THR A 21 -19.93 1.17 4.49
CA THR A 21 -21.27 0.60 4.44
C THR A 21 -21.21 -0.90 4.69
N THR A 22 -22.36 -1.60 4.69
CA THR A 22 -22.40 -3.07 4.82
C THR A 22 -21.80 -3.78 3.60
N LYS A 23 -21.73 -3.12 2.43
CA LYS A 23 -21.31 -3.71 1.15
C LYS A 23 -20.03 -3.10 0.59
N SER A 24 -19.76 -1.83 0.84
CA SER A 24 -18.65 -1.11 0.24
C SER A 24 -17.94 -0.23 1.25
N VAL A 25 -16.73 0.19 0.90
CA VAL A 25 -15.95 1.18 1.62
C VAL A 25 -15.65 2.32 0.66
N GLU A 26 -16.08 3.52 1.00
CA GLU A 26 -15.76 4.74 0.23
C GLU A 26 -14.60 5.47 0.88
N PHE A 27 -13.58 5.78 0.09
CA PHE A 27 -12.45 6.60 0.51
C PHE A 27 -12.54 7.97 -0.16
N ARG A 28 -12.41 9.05 0.64
CA ARG A 28 -12.36 10.41 0.12
C ARG A 28 -11.05 11.08 0.51
N VAL A 29 -10.39 11.67 -0.48
CA VAL A 29 -9.19 12.47 -0.22
C VAL A 29 -9.57 13.88 0.16
N ASN A 30 -9.03 14.37 1.27
CA ASN A 30 -9.12 15.77 1.62
C ASN A 30 -7.97 16.54 0.95
N VAL A 31 -8.25 17.35 -0.05
CA VAL A 31 -7.25 18.19 -0.76
C VAL A 31 -6.88 19.47 -0.01
N LYS A 32 -7.58 19.78 1.08
CA LYS A 32 -7.22 20.91 1.94
C LYS A 32 -6.05 20.53 2.85
N PRO A 33 -5.21 21.50 3.22
CA PRO A 33 -4.21 21.29 4.27
C PRO A 33 -4.90 20.69 5.49
N TRP A 34 -4.47 19.53 5.94
CA TRP A 34 -5.15 18.71 6.94
C TRP A 34 -4.40 18.58 8.26
N ALA A 35 -3.15 19.09 8.31
CA ALA A 35 -2.37 19.16 9.52
C ALA A 35 -1.61 20.49 9.58
N THR A 36 -1.19 20.87 10.78
CA THR A 36 -0.17 21.91 11.01
C THR A 36 1.04 21.22 11.61
N ASN A 37 2.24 21.64 11.20
CA ASN A 37 3.47 21.24 11.87
C ASN A 37 3.58 21.93 13.25
N THR A 38 4.64 21.62 13.99
CA THR A 38 4.92 22.23 15.31
C THR A 38 5.10 23.76 15.25
N GLU A 39 5.34 24.31 14.06
CA GLU A 39 5.52 25.74 13.80
C GLU A 39 4.24 26.43 13.35
N GLY A 40 3.11 25.67 13.26
CA GLY A 40 1.82 26.19 12.85
C GLY A 40 1.64 26.32 11.33
N GLU A 41 2.57 25.81 10.53
CA GLU A 41 2.46 25.81 9.08
C GLU A 41 1.53 24.68 8.60
N LEU A 42 0.73 24.98 7.59
CA LEU A 42 -0.19 24.02 6.99
C LEU A 42 0.57 22.98 6.16
N ILE A 43 0.47 21.71 6.53
CA ILE A 43 1.07 20.59 5.80
C ILE A 43 0.03 20.01 4.83
N SER A 44 0.36 19.97 3.56
CA SER A 44 -0.38 19.24 2.53
C SER A 44 0.46 18.06 2.07
N ARG A 45 -0.10 16.85 2.10
CA ARG A 45 0.59 15.69 1.55
C ARG A 45 0.60 15.80 0.02
N LEU A 46 1.79 15.71 -0.56
CA LEU A 46 1.92 15.67 -2.02
C LEU A 46 1.11 14.51 -2.63
N TYR A 47 0.58 14.74 -3.80
CA TYR A 47 -0.17 13.75 -4.57
C TYR A 47 -1.43 13.19 -3.90
N ASN A 48 -2.06 13.89 -2.94
CA ASN A 48 -3.24 13.37 -2.25
C ASN A 48 -4.35 12.90 -3.21
N LYS A 49 -4.72 13.76 -4.16
CA LYS A 49 -5.73 13.46 -5.18
C LYS A 49 -5.23 12.39 -6.15
N GLU A 50 -4.04 12.59 -6.66
CA GLU A 50 -3.40 11.71 -7.63
C GLU A 50 -3.25 10.28 -7.07
N ARG A 51 -2.89 10.13 -5.80
CA ARG A 51 -2.78 8.82 -5.14
C ARG A 51 -4.13 8.08 -5.10
N MET A 52 -5.23 8.78 -4.81
CA MET A 52 -6.56 8.15 -4.81
C MET A 52 -6.96 7.66 -6.22
N LEU A 53 -6.73 8.48 -7.25
CA LEU A 53 -7.00 8.12 -8.63
C LEU A 53 -6.06 7.02 -9.12
N ASN A 54 -4.80 7.07 -8.71
CA ASN A 54 -3.81 6.03 -9.00
C ASN A 54 -4.19 4.68 -8.37
N HIS A 55 -4.69 4.69 -7.12
CA HIS A 55 -5.20 3.49 -6.45
C HIS A 55 -6.31 2.83 -7.29
N ALA A 56 -7.27 3.62 -7.76
CA ALA A 56 -8.34 3.10 -8.63
C ALA A 56 -7.79 2.51 -9.94
N ALA A 57 -6.87 3.23 -10.59
CA ALA A 57 -6.24 2.78 -11.82
C ALA A 57 -5.42 1.49 -11.62
N ALA A 58 -4.69 1.38 -10.51
CA ALA A 58 -3.94 0.19 -10.14
C ALA A 58 -4.88 -1.01 -9.89
N LEU A 59 -5.96 -0.84 -9.12
CA LEU A 59 -6.95 -1.89 -8.90
C LEU A 59 -7.57 -2.38 -10.22
N GLN A 60 -7.90 -1.46 -11.12
CA GLN A 60 -8.43 -1.80 -12.45
C GLN A 60 -7.42 -2.58 -13.28
N LEU A 61 -6.15 -2.16 -13.30
CA LEU A 61 -5.07 -2.84 -14.04
C LEU A 61 -4.87 -4.26 -13.49
N ILE A 62 -4.66 -4.38 -12.18
CA ILE A 62 -4.35 -5.65 -11.52
C ILE A 62 -5.51 -6.64 -11.67
N SER A 63 -6.74 -6.23 -11.43
CA SER A 63 -7.91 -7.11 -11.53
C SER A 63 -8.19 -7.59 -12.96
N THR A 64 -7.73 -6.85 -13.98
CA THR A 64 -7.95 -7.22 -15.39
C THR A 64 -6.78 -7.99 -16.01
N LYS A 65 -5.58 -7.83 -15.50
CA LYS A 65 -4.36 -8.37 -16.11
C LYS A 65 -3.69 -9.48 -15.30
N THR A 66 -4.13 -9.70 -14.07
CA THR A 66 -3.51 -10.67 -13.15
C THR A 66 -4.58 -11.46 -12.38
N ALA A 67 -4.15 -12.52 -11.69
CA ALA A 67 -4.97 -13.24 -10.72
C ALA A 67 -4.71 -12.78 -9.26
N ILE A 68 -4.03 -11.66 -9.08
CA ILE A 68 -3.72 -11.12 -7.74
C ILE A 68 -5.01 -10.72 -7.03
N PRO A 69 -5.27 -11.23 -5.81
CA PRO A 69 -6.49 -10.90 -5.09
C PRO A 69 -6.42 -9.47 -4.57
N VAL A 70 -7.22 -8.59 -5.12
CA VAL A 70 -7.35 -7.18 -4.71
C VAL A 70 -8.79 -6.86 -4.32
N PRO A 71 -9.07 -5.79 -3.58
CA PRO A 71 -10.43 -5.30 -3.40
C PRO A 71 -11.07 -4.99 -4.75
N LYS A 72 -12.32 -5.41 -4.95
CA LYS A 72 -13.03 -5.11 -6.19
C LYS A 72 -13.36 -3.62 -6.25
N LEU A 73 -12.89 -2.96 -7.28
CA LEU A 73 -13.25 -1.57 -7.56
C LEU A 73 -14.73 -1.49 -7.95
N ILE A 74 -15.48 -0.63 -7.28
CA ILE A 74 -16.87 -0.31 -7.58
C ILE A 74 -16.94 0.98 -8.39
N GLY A 75 -16.20 2.01 -7.96
CA GLY A 75 -16.13 3.28 -8.66
C GLY A 75 -15.02 4.17 -8.13
N SER A 76 -14.71 5.20 -8.90
CA SER A 76 -13.78 6.25 -8.52
C SER A 76 -14.04 7.50 -9.36
N GLY A 77 -13.59 8.65 -8.88
CA GLY A 77 -13.73 9.88 -9.65
C GLY A 77 -13.31 11.11 -8.87
N GLU A 78 -13.58 12.27 -9.46
CA GLU A 78 -13.36 13.58 -8.85
C GLU A 78 -14.70 14.23 -8.49
N ASN A 79 -14.75 14.90 -7.36
CA ASN A 79 -15.86 15.70 -6.94
C ASN A 79 -15.74 17.14 -7.51
N PRO A 80 -16.84 17.91 -7.60
CA PRO A 80 -16.80 19.31 -8.07
C PRO A 80 -15.91 20.24 -7.22
N ASP A 81 -15.62 19.86 -5.97
CA ASP A 81 -14.75 20.60 -5.06
C ASP A 81 -13.25 20.27 -5.26
N GLY A 82 -12.92 19.44 -6.26
CA GLY A 82 -11.56 19.03 -6.58
C GLY A 82 -11.01 17.87 -5.75
N THR A 83 -11.82 17.29 -4.85
CA THR A 83 -11.42 16.06 -4.12
C THR A 83 -11.63 14.83 -5.00
N ALA A 84 -10.83 13.78 -4.78
CA ALA A 84 -11.03 12.48 -5.42
C ALA A 84 -11.70 11.50 -4.45
N TRP A 85 -12.39 10.52 -4.99
CA TRP A 85 -13.02 9.44 -4.23
C TRP A 85 -12.75 8.08 -4.88
N LEU A 86 -12.77 7.05 -4.06
CA LEU A 86 -12.63 5.65 -4.42
C LEU A 86 -13.63 4.81 -3.64
N GLU A 87 -14.34 3.93 -4.30
CA GLU A 87 -15.25 2.96 -3.69
C GLU A 87 -14.84 1.54 -4.05
N THR A 88 -14.71 0.69 -3.05
CA THR A 88 -14.36 -0.73 -3.21
C THR A 88 -15.31 -1.61 -2.41
N GLU A 89 -15.42 -2.88 -2.82
CA GLU A 89 -16.07 -3.89 -1.99
C GLU A 89 -15.36 -4.02 -0.64
N ARG A 90 -16.14 -4.05 0.43
CA ARG A 90 -15.64 -4.29 1.77
C ARG A 90 -15.16 -5.74 1.89
N THR A 91 -13.94 -5.92 2.36
CA THR A 91 -13.39 -7.24 2.67
C THR A 91 -13.81 -7.64 4.09
N HIS A 92 -14.48 -8.78 4.24
CA HIS A 92 -14.91 -9.33 5.53
C HIS A 92 -14.00 -10.48 5.94
N GLY A 93 -13.80 -10.66 7.27
CA GLY A 93 -13.00 -11.77 7.81
C GLY A 93 -11.50 -11.65 7.61
N GLY A 94 -11.03 -10.50 7.13
CA GLY A 94 -9.61 -10.21 6.99
C GLY A 94 -8.99 -9.65 8.28
N ILE A 95 -7.73 -9.97 8.50
CA ILE A 95 -6.87 -9.36 9.52
C ILE A 95 -5.57 -8.93 8.86
N TRP A 96 -5.02 -7.80 9.28
CA TRP A 96 -3.72 -7.34 8.78
C TRP A 96 -2.62 -8.32 9.19
N LEU A 97 -1.67 -8.58 8.30
CA LEU A 97 -0.60 -9.55 8.55
C LEU A 97 0.20 -9.22 9.81
N ASP A 98 0.46 -7.95 10.06
CA ASP A 98 1.19 -7.48 11.25
C ASP A 98 0.39 -7.59 12.56
N LEU A 99 -0.94 -7.74 12.49
CA LEU A 99 -1.82 -7.90 13.65
C LEU A 99 -2.20 -9.37 13.92
N VAL A 100 -1.78 -10.31 13.08
CA VAL A 100 -2.16 -11.74 13.23
C VAL A 100 -1.75 -12.29 14.59
N GLY A 101 -0.59 -11.90 15.09
CA GLY A 101 -0.04 -12.38 16.37
C GLY A 101 -0.72 -11.80 17.61
N GLU A 102 -1.50 -10.73 17.51
CA GLU A 102 -2.15 -10.10 18.69
C GLU A 102 -3.17 -11.02 19.38
N THR A 103 -3.67 -12.01 18.68
CA THR A 103 -4.63 -12.99 19.24
C THR A 103 -4.29 -14.38 18.73
N CYS A 104 -4.26 -15.37 19.63
CA CYS A 104 -3.99 -16.74 19.25
C CYS A 104 -5.15 -17.33 18.42
N ARG A 105 -4.81 -17.86 17.24
CA ARG A 105 -5.73 -18.47 16.27
C ARG A 105 -5.43 -19.95 16.05
N MET A 106 -4.66 -20.53 16.95
CA MET A 106 -4.35 -21.95 16.96
C MET A 106 -5.59 -22.79 17.22
N PRO A 107 -5.60 -24.07 16.80
CA PRO A 107 -6.67 -24.99 17.19
C PRO A 107 -6.89 -25.01 18.71
N PRO A 108 -8.11 -25.30 19.20
CA PRO A 108 -8.46 -25.23 20.61
C PRO A 108 -7.49 -25.97 21.57
N SER A 109 -6.85 -27.04 21.09
CA SER A 109 -5.87 -27.80 21.87
C SER A 109 -4.53 -27.09 22.10
N LYS A 110 -4.25 -26.04 21.34
CA LYS A 110 -3.02 -25.23 21.43
C LYS A 110 -3.31 -23.75 21.69
N GLN A 111 -4.56 -23.38 21.77
CA GLN A 111 -4.96 -22.00 21.93
C GLN A 111 -4.64 -21.50 23.35
N HIS A 112 -4.11 -20.29 23.44
CA HIS A 112 -3.92 -19.55 24.68
C HIS A 112 -4.65 -18.21 24.60
N THR A 113 -5.03 -17.66 25.75
CA THR A 113 -5.85 -16.43 25.86
C THR A 113 -5.04 -15.22 26.30
N GLU A 114 -3.80 -15.41 26.73
CA GLU A 114 -2.94 -14.35 27.24
C GLU A 114 -1.71 -14.12 26.33
N GLY A 115 -1.44 -12.86 26.08
CA GLY A 115 -0.29 -12.41 25.32
C GLY A 115 -0.38 -12.64 23.80
N GLU A 116 0.67 -12.22 23.11
CA GLU A 116 0.82 -12.40 21.67
C GLU A 116 1.12 -13.86 21.32
N CYS A 117 0.66 -14.31 20.16
CA CYS A 117 0.90 -15.64 19.64
C CYS A 117 1.97 -15.62 18.54
N GLU A 118 3.19 -15.91 18.91
CA GLU A 118 4.32 -15.94 17.99
C GLU A 118 4.17 -17.02 16.90
N GLU A 119 3.60 -18.20 17.23
CA GLU A 119 3.36 -19.27 16.26
C GLU A 119 2.37 -18.84 15.17
N CYS A 120 1.31 -18.09 15.52
CA CYS A 120 0.39 -17.53 14.54
C CYS A 120 1.06 -16.47 13.68
N ALA A 121 1.83 -15.56 14.27
CA ALA A 121 2.57 -14.53 13.54
C ALA A 121 3.56 -15.14 12.54
N GLN A 122 4.40 -16.08 12.98
CA GLN A 122 5.37 -16.76 12.14
C GLN A 122 4.71 -17.56 11.00
N THR A 123 3.60 -18.26 11.30
CA THR A 123 2.85 -19.00 10.28
C THR A 123 2.29 -18.07 9.21
N ALA A 124 1.67 -16.95 9.62
CA ALA A 124 1.13 -15.98 8.70
C ALA A 124 2.22 -15.32 7.84
N GLN A 125 3.35 -14.93 8.46
CA GLN A 125 4.49 -14.36 7.77
C GLN A 125 5.09 -15.32 6.74
N ALA A 126 5.23 -16.60 7.08
CA ALA A 126 5.72 -17.62 6.16
C ALA A 126 4.76 -17.84 4.99
N ASN A 127 3.45 -17.91 5.25
CA ASN A 127 2.42 -18.05 4.22
C ASN A 127 2.41 -16.83 3.29
N ALA A 128 2.43 -15.61 3.85
CA ALA A 128 2.46 -14.38 3.08
C ALA A 128 3.73 -14.29 2.21
N SER A 129 4.92 -14.51 2.79
CA SER A 129 6.18 -14.46 2.03
C SER A 129 6.20 -15.42 0.87
N ARG A 130 5.77 -16.66 1.10
CA ARG A 130 5.68 -17.69 0.04
C ARG A 130 4.74 -17.27 -1.06
N TYR A 131 3.56 -16.78 -0.72
CA TYR A 131 2.55 -16.36 -1.69
C TYR A 131 3.00 -15.13 -2.48
N ILE A 132 3.54 -14.12 -1.79
CA ILE A 132 4.06 -12.92 -2.44
C ILE A 132 5.18 -13.26 -3.42
N GLN A 133 6.17 -14.05 -3.00
CA GLN A 133 7.34 -14.41 -3.82
C GLN A 133 6.98 -15.30 -5.01
N ASN A 134 6.08 -16.27 -4.83
CA ASN A 134 5.79 -17.26 -5.86
C ASN A 134 4.61 -16.88 -6.75
N GLU A 135 3.65 -16.08 -6.26
CA GLU A 135 2.42 -15.79 -7.00
C GLU A 135 2.29 -14.30 -7.36
N ILE A 136 2.62 -13.38 -6.45
CA ILE A 136 2.38 -11.95 -6.68
C ILE A 136 3.51 -11.31 -7.50
N LEU A 137 4.75 -11.38 -7.01
CA LEU A 137 5.88 -10.73 -7.66
C LEU A 137 6.11 -11.21 -9.11
N PRO A 138 5.96 -12.50 -9.46
CA PRO A 138 6.07 -12.92 -10.86
C PRO A 138 5.02 -12.28 -11.77
N GLN A 139 3.76 -12.15 -11.30
CA GLN A 139 2.69 -11.51 -12.07
C GLN A 139 2.93 -10.00 -12.24
N LEU A 140 3.38 -9.31 -11.18
CA LEU A 140 3.73 -7.89 -11.25
C LEU A 140 4.92 -7.68 -12.21
N ASN A 141 5.94 -8.51 -12.13
CA ASN A 141 7.10 -8.45 -13.02
C ASN A 141 6.78 -8.78 -14.49
N ALA A 142 5.69 -9.50 -14.74
CA ALA A 142 5.24 -9.78 -16.11
C ALA A 142 4.51 -8.60 -16.76
N LEU A 143 3.99 -7.66 -15.98
CA LEU A 143 3.41 -6.43 -16.49
C LEU A 143 4.53 -5.45 -16.85
N ARG A 144 4.59 -5.06 -18.13
CA ARG A 144 5.65 -4.23 -18.69
C ARG A 144 5.11 -2.94 -19.26
N SER A 145 5.94 -1.89 -19.19
CA SER A 145 5.68 -0.60 -19.81
C SER A 145 6.97 0.00 -20.35
N ASP A 146 6.86 0.77 -21.40
CA ASP A 146 7.90 1.65 -21.90
C ASP A 146 7.97 2.99 -21.16
N THR A 147 6.99 3.27 -20.30
CA THR A 147 6.89 4.55 -19.59
C THR A 147 6.68 4.31 -18.09
N THR A 148 7.37 5.10 -17.26
CA THR A 148 7.23 5.03 -15.78
C THR A 148 5.92 5.65 -15.29
N GLY A 149 5.50 5.24 -14.09
CA GLY A 149 4.27 5.69 -13.45
C GLY A 149 3.04 4.93 -13.92
N LEU A 150 1.87 5.51 -13.75
CA LEU A 150 0.59 4.97 -14.21
C LEU A 150 -0.29 6.12 -14.72
N ASN A 151 -0.89 5.96 -15.90
CA ASN A 151 -1.76 6.98 -16.52
C ASN A 151 -1.11 8.38 -16.64
N GLY A 152 0.20 8.45 -16.89
CA GLY A 152 0.92 9.71 -17.06
C GLY A 152 1.32 10.40 -15.76
N VAL A 153 1.06 9.78 -14.62
CA VAL A 153 1.48 10.28 -13.30
C VAL A 153 2.51 9.32 -12.70
N VAL A 154 3.59 9.86 -12.16
CA VAL A 154 4.61 9.08 -11.44
C VAL A 154 4.50 9.44 -9.96
N ILE A 155 3.92 8.54 -9.18
CA ILE A 155 3.85 8.70 -7.72
C ILE A 155 4.98 7.89 -7.10
N PRO A 156 5.96 8.53 -6.47
CA PRO A 156 7.05 7.81 -5.85
C PRO A 156 6.57 6.77 -4.83
N PRO A 157 7.31 5.66 -4.62
CA PRO A 157 7.05 4.77 -3.50
C PRO A 157 6.97 5.54 -2.18
N LEU A 158 6.15 5.05 -1.24
CA LEU A 158 5.88 5.77 0.01
C LEU A 158 7.16 6.10 0.79
N TRP A 159 8.11 5.18 0.85
CA TRP A 159 9.38 5.34 1.54
C TRP A 159 10.30 6.39 0.89
N ILE A 160 10.17 6.64 -0.43
CA ILE A 160 10.86 7.78 -1.08
C ILE A 160 10.16 9.09 -0.72
N MET A 161 8.84 9.12 -0.75
CA MET A 161 8.09 10.33 -0.37
C MET A 161 8.29 10.76 1.08
N ASP A 162 8.47 9.80 1.98
CA ASP A 162 8.74 10.10 3.39
C ASP A 162 10.21 10.53 3.61
N TYR A 163 11.14 10.04 2.77
CA TYR A 163 12.53 10.49 2.77
C TYR A 163 12.66 11.91 2.22
N ASP A 164 11.99 12.23 1.12
CA ASP A 164 11.98 13.53 0.48
C ASP A 164 10.55 13.90 0.08
N PRO A 165 9.83 14.65 0.95
CA PRO A 165 8.45 15.03 0.71
C PRO A 165 8.25 15.94 -0.54
N GLU A 166 9.31 16.56 -1.03
CA GLU A 166 9.28 17.41 -2.23
C GLU A 166 9.62 16.63 -3.50
N THR A 167 9.84 15.30 -3.40
CA THR A 167 10.18 14.47 -4.55
C THR A 167 9.10 14.54 -5.62
N PHE A 168 9.46 15.05 -6.77
CA PHE A 168 8.62 15.13 -7.95
C PHE A 168 9.28 14.42 -9.13
N TRP A 169 8.61 13.38 -9.65
CA TRP A 169 9.12 12.63 -10.80
C TRP A 169 8.26 12.85 -12.04
N THR A 170 8.91 13.08 -13.16
CA THR A 170 8.25 13.11 -14.45
C THR A 170 8.29 11.73 -15.11
N PRO A 171 7.29 11.36 -15.94
CA PRO A 171 7.34 10.13 -16.69
C PRO A 171 8.60 10.04 -17.56
N LYS A 172 9.27 8.87 -17.50
CA LYS A 172 10.40 8.53 -18.36
C LYS A 172 9.96 7.48 -19.36
N THR A 173 10.42 7.56 -20.58
CA THR A 173 10.13 6.59 -21.63
C THR A 173 11.40 5.83 -22.03
N ASP A 174 11.27 4.50 -22.14
CA ASP A 174 12.29 3.61 -22.65
C ASP A 174 11.66 2.55 -23.54
N LEU A 175 12.01 2.57 -24.81
CA LEU A 175 11.41 1.73 -25.85
C LEU A 175 11.62 0.21 -25.65
N GLU A 176 12.52 -0.20 -24.76
CA GLU A 176 12.77 -1.60 -24.42
C GLU A 176 11.75 -2.19 -23.44
N GLN A 177 10.72 -1.42 -23.03
CA GLN A 177 9.68 -1.84 -22.08
C GLN A 177 10.25 -2.46 -20.78
N LYS A 178 11.29 -1.84 -20.24
CA LYS A 178 12.03 -2.39 -19.10
C LYS A 178 11.37 -2.14 -17.74
N TYR A 179 10.37 -1.25 -17.68
CA TYR A 179 9.70 -0.96 -16.42
C TYR A 179 8.70 -2.05 -16.06
N VAL A 180 8.73 -2.48 -14.81
CA VAL A 180 7.81 -3.48 -14.22
C VAL A 180 6.78 -2.78 -13.36
N PHE A 181 5.62 -3.42 -13.19
CA PHE A 181 4.61 -2.86 -12.30
C PHE A 181 4.96 -3.16 -10.85
N CYS A 182 5.18 -2.12 -10.06
CA CYS A 182 5.51 -2.19 -8.64
C CYS A 182 4.34 -1.69 -7.78
N HIS A 183 4.17 -2.28 -6.61
CA HIS A 183 3.17 -1.86 -5.64
C HIS A 183 3.50 -0.50 -5.01
N GLY A 184 4.79 -0.20 -4.85
CA GLY A 184 5.27 1.05 -4.25
C GLY A 184 5.21 1.11 -2.72
N ASN A 185 4.54 0.14 -2.07
CA ASN A 185 4.41 0.07 -0.61
C ASN A 185 4.06 -1.37 -0.15
N LEU A 186 4.76 -2.40 -0.67
CA LEU A 186 4.46 -3.80 -0.40
C LEU A 186 5.12 -4.29 0.88
N HIS A 187 4.34 -4.39 1.95
CA HIS A 187 4.80 -4.83 3.27
C HIS A 187 3.62 -5.42 4.10
N ALA A 188 3.86 -5.78 5.35
CA ALA A 188 2.86 -6.45 6.19
C ALA A 188 1.52 -5.68 6.31
N HIS A 189 1.55 -4.35 6.35
CA HIS A 189 0.32 -3.53 6.42
C HIS A 189 -0.49 -3.47 5.12
N SER A 190 0.07 -3.90 3.99
CA SER A 190 -0.67 -3.99 2.72
C SER A 190 -1.21 -5.38 2.42
N ILE A 191 -1.13 -6.32 3.39
CA ILE A 191 -1.59 -7.69 3.26
C ILE A 191 -2.70 -8.00 4.24
N LEU A 192 -3.88 -8.36 3.71
CA LEU A 192 -4.97 -8.93 4.50
C LEU A 192 -4.89 -10.45 4.47
N MET A 193 -4.86 -11.05 5.64
CA MET A 193 -4.86 -12.50 5.86
C MET A 193 -6.27 -12.97 6.21
N HIS A 194 -6.63 -14.17 5.79
CA HIS A 194 -7.83 -14.83 6.29
C HIS A 194 -7.64 -15.18 7.77
N ALA A 195 -8.54 -14.70 8.62
CA ALA A 195 -8.37 -14.75 10.07
C ALA A 195 -8.27 -16.17 10.65
N GLU A 196 -8.83 -17.20 9.97
CA GLU A 196 -8.84 -18.58 10.44
C GLU A 196 -7.71 -19.40 9.80
N THR A 197 -7.47 -19.22 8.49
CA THR A 197 -6.54 -20.08 7.75
C THR A 197 -5.13 -19.49 7.64
N LEU A 198 -4.97 -18.22 8.00
CA LEU A 198 -3.70 -17.47 7.91
C LEU A 198 -3.06 -17.51 6.51
N HIS A 199 -3.90 -17.60 5.47
CA HIS A 199 -3.49 -17.41 4.07
C HIS A 199 -3.78 -15.99 3.60
N VAL A 200 -3.04 -15.53 2.58
CA VAL A 200 -3.28 -14.22 1.96
C VAL A 200 -4.68 -14.18 1.36
N MET A 201 -5.42 -13.16 1.72
CA MET A 201 -6.79 -12.91 1.28
C MET A 201 -6.86 -11.80 0.24
N LYS A 202 -6.16 -10.70 0.49
CA LYS A 202 -6.10 -9.52 -0.38
C LYS A 202 -4.76 -8.80 -0.25
N VAL A 203 -4.32 -8.21 -1.35
CA VAL A 203 -3.27 -7.18 -1.37
C VAL A 203 -3.95 -5.83 -1.57
N VAL A 204 -3.65 -4.86 -0.71
CA VAL A 204 -4.33 -3.56 -0.64
C VAL A 204 -3.32 -2.41 -0.67
N ASP A 205 -3.77 -1.15 -0.63
CA ASP A 205 -2.94 0.06 -0.58
C ASP A 205 -2.06 0.28 -1.82
N TRP A 206 -2.68 0.20 -2.99
CA TRP A 206 -2.05 0.38 -4.30
C TRP A 206 -1.86 1.84 -4.73
N ASP A 207 -1.97 2.78 -3.82
CA ASP A 207 -1.97 4.22 -4.12
C ASP A 207 -0.61 4.78 -4.57
N ASN A 208 0.50 4.09 -4.25
CA ASN A 208 1.84 4.37 -4.75
C ASN A 208 2.30 3.44 -5.89
N ALA A 209 1.37 2.65 -6.46
CA ALA A 209 1.72 1.70 -7.50
C ALA A 209 2.01 2.39 -8.85
N GLY A 210 2.88 1.75 -9.63
CA GLY A 210 3.22 2.24 -10.97
C GLY A 210 4.28 1.40 -11.64
N PHE A 211 4.59 1.75 -12.88
CA PHE A 211 5.69 1.14 -13.62
C PHE A 211 7.01 1.81 -13.23
N PHE A 212 7.97 1.03 -12.76
CA PHE A 212 9.27 1.49 -12.29
C PHE A 212 10.38 0.55 -12.77
N PRO A 213 11.66 0.94 -12.68
CA PRO A 213 12.78 0.01 -12.77
C PRO A 213 12.57 -1.19 -11.84
N ALA A 214 13.00 -2.39 -12.24
CA ALA A 214 12.74 -3.62 -11.50
C ALA A 214 13.29 -3.61 -10.06
N GLU A 215 14.31 -2.80 -9.82
CA GLU A 215 14.94 -2.56 -8.52
C GLU A 215 13.98 -2.00 -7.48
N PHE A 216 12.88 -1.35 -7.92
CA PHE A 216 11.82 -0.82 -7.05
C PHE A 216 10.86 -1.92 -6.55
N GLN A 217 10.93 -3.15 -7.10
CA GLN A 217 10.11 -4.24 -6.64
C GLN A 217 10.63 -4.73 -5.29
N HIS A 218 9.96 -4.32 -4.24
CA HIS A 218 10.37 -4.59 -2.88
C HIS A 218 9.25 -5.28 -2.09
N TRP A 219 9.63 -6.26 -1.27
CA TRP A 219 8.77 -6.94 -0.32
C TRP A 219 9.47 -7.08 1.02
N THR A 220 8.79 -6.75 2.08
CA THR A 220 9.23 -7.01 3.45
C THR A 220 8.06 -7.49 4.31
N VAL A 221 8.30 -8.54 5.08
CA VAL A 221 7.30 -9.17 5.93
C VAL A 221 7.36 -8.68 7.37
N THR A 222 8.49 -8.11 7.76
CA THR A 222 8.72 -7.66 9.12
C THR A 222 8.63 -6.14 9.22
N ARG A 223 8.19 -5.68 10.39
CA ARG A 223 8.19 -4.24 10.70
C ARG A 223 9.61 -3.66 10.63
N LEU A 224 10.60 -4.37 11.15
CA LEU A 224 12.00 -3.92 11.10
C LEU A 224 12.49 -3.74 9.67
N GLY A 225 12.26 -4.72 8.79
CA GLY A 225 12.63 -4.60 7.39
C GLY A 225 11.90 -3.46 6.66
N TYR A 226 10.68 -3.14 7.07
CA TYR A 226 9.95 -1.99 6.56
C TYR A 226 10.57 -0.66 7.05
N GLU A 227 10.85 -0.55 8.35
CA GLU A 227 11.48 0.63 8.93
C GLU A 227 12.87 0.90 8.33
N GLU A 228 13.64 -0.13 8.01
CA GLU A 228 14.93 -0.02 7.30
C GLU A 228 14.81 0.67 5.94
N MET A 229 13.68 0.52 5.24
CA MET A 229 13.45 1.21 3.96
C MET A 229 13.43 2.73 4.11
N PHE A 230 12.84 3.24 5.19
CA PHE A 230 12.73 4.68 5.45
C PHE A 230 13.99 5.28 6.04
N THR A 231 14.78 4.49 6.77
CA THR A 231 15.99 4.94 7.46
C THR A 231 17.26 4.86 6.62
N ASN A 232 17.24 4.04 5.56
CA ASN A 232 18.39 3.88 4.67
C ASN A 232 18.44 4.99 3.60
N THR A 233 18.93 6.16 4.00
CA THR A 233 19.00 7.35 3.13
C THR A 233 19.85 7.14 1.89
N GLU A 234 20.92 6.35 1.94
CA GLU A 234 21.75 6.08 0.75
C GLU A 234 20.99 5.23 -0.28
N ARG A 235 20.24 4.25 0.18
CA ARG A 235 19.36 3.48 -0.68
C ARG A 235 18.27 4.34 -1.32
N CYS A 236 17.64 5.21 -0.56
CA CYS A 236 16.66 6.18 -1.10
C CYS A 236 17.27 7.05 -2.21
N LYS A 237 18.49 7.55 -2.01
CA LYS A 237 19.24 8.32 -3.02
C LYS A 237 19.57 7.50 -4.27
N GLU A 238 19.95 6.23 -4.13
CA GLU A 238 20.22 5.34 -5.26
C GLU A 238 18.96 5.15 -6.10
N PHE A 239 17.83 4.86 -5.48
CA PHE A 239 16.55 4.72 -6.19
C PHE A 239 16.11 6.04 -6.84
N ALA A 240 16.24 7.16 -6.14
CA ALA A 240 15.94 8.47 -6.73
C ALA A 240 16.75 8.71 -8.01
N ARG A 241 18.03 8.35 -8.05
CA ARG A 241 18.88 8.48 -9.25
C ARG A 241 18.41 7.65 -10.45
N LEU A 242 17.72 6.53 -10.23
CA LEU A 242 17.14 5.75 -11.33
C LEU A 242 15.98 6.49 -12.00
N MET A 243 15.41 7.49 -11.32
CA MET A 243 14.26 8.28 -11.77
C MET A 243 14.62 9.72 -12.18
N VAL A 244 15.89 10.14 -12.03
CA VAL A 244 16.39 11.47 -12.48
C VAL A 244 16.94 11.45 -13.89
#